data_3e4b3c6195776b058386b9a9fbf18617
#
_entry.id   3e4b3c6195776b058386b9a9fbf18617
#
_cell.length_a   1.000
_cell.length_b   1.000
_cell.length_c   1.000
_cell.angle_alpha   90.00
_cell.angle_beta   90.00
_cell.angle_gamma   90.00
#
_symmetry.space_group_name_H-M   'P 1'
#
loop_
_entity.id
_entity.type
_entity.pdbx_description
1 polymer ?
#
loop_
_entity_poly.entity_id
_entity_poly.type
_entity_poly.pdbx_seq_one_letter_code
_entity_poly.pdbx_strand_id
1 'polypeptide(L)'
;YNIPITRVISSEDDLPYSGSGFLVNSEDLDGLLPEDAFEKISNTLAKNGKAKILNQYRLRDWGISRQRYWGCPIPMEYKNGKACPAEKLPVMLPINKDGSYEPLHQTDSFRFPGEGIERETDTFDTFMESSWYFARYTSAENDKEIFDKNTNYWLPVDLYIGGVEHAILHLLYSRFFFKVLRDLGMVKGDEPFKKLLTQGMVLKDGSKMSKSKGNTVDPKEYIEN
;
A
#
# COMPACT_ATOMS: atom_id res chain seq x y z
N TYR A 1 43.39 -1.42 12.86
CA TYR A 1 43.84 -2.09 11.64
C TYR A 1 44.84 -1.24 10.81
N ASN A 2 45.28 -0.09 11.17
CA ASN A 2 46.25 0.78 10.43
C ASN A 2 46.06 0.76 8.89
N ILE A 3 44.83 0.79 8.44
CA ILE A 3 44.47 0.85 7.00
C ILE A 3 44.53 2.31 6.59
N PRO A 4 45.23 2.66 5.50
CA PRO A 4 45.24 4.03 5.00
C PRO A 4 43.80 4.46 4.58
N ILE A 5 43.39 5.66 4.99
CA ILE A 5 42.13 6.24 4.66
C ILE A 5 42.32 7.25 3.53
N THR A 6 41.67 7.02 2.40
CA THR A 6 41.64 7.97 1.28
C THR A 6 40.32 8.71 1.26
N ARG A 7 40.37 10.04 1.32
CA ARG A 7 39.17 10.87 1.18
C ARG A 7 38.75 10.87 -0.31
N VAL A 8 37.48 10.56 -0.57
CA VAL A 8 36.93 10.49 -1.93
C VAL A 8 35.79 11.50 -2.18
N ILE A 9 35.35 12.21 -1.13
CA ILE A 9 34.40 13.32 -1.22
C ILE A 9 35.10 14.58 -0.68
N SER A 10 35.04 15.68 -1.44
CA SER A 10 35.60 16.95 -1.03
C SER A 10 34.85 17.53 0.17
N SER A 11 35.54 17.85 1.24
CA SER A 11 35.03 18.50 2.44
C SER A 11 36.21 19.04 3.26
N GLU A 12 36.00 20.11 3.99
CA GLU A 12 36.91 20.62 5.01
C GLU A 12 36.68 19.96 6.37
N ASP A 13 35.55 19.23 6.54
CA ASP A 13 35.20 18.58 7.78
C ASP A 13 36.07 17.35 8.06
N ASP A 14 36.15 16.97 9.33
CA ASP A 14 36.86 15.78 9.77
C ASP A 14 36.16 14.50 9.30
N LEU A 15 36.91 13.39 9.24
CA LEU A 15 36.36 12.06 8.97
C LEU A 15 35.83 11.42 10.27
N PRO A 16 34.73 10.63 10.20
CA PRO A 16 33.96 10.25 9.01
C PRO A 16 33.05 11.35 8.50
N TYR A 17 33.03 11.58 7.19
CA TYR A 17 32.18 12.55 6.52
C TYR A 17 31.08 11.86 5.73
N SER A 18 29.82 12.28 5.89
CA SER A 18 28.65 11.73 5.24
C SER A 18 27.81 12.78 4.48
N GLY A 19 28.33 13.97 4.32
CA GLY A 19 27.67 15.06 3.60
C GLY A 19 27.86 15.00 2.08
N SER A 20 27.40 16.02 1.38
CA SER A 20 27.53 16.19 -0.07
C SER A 20 28.87 16.85 -0.42
N GLY A 21 29.38 16.58 -1.62
CA GLY A 21 30.61 17.17 -2.15
C GLY A 21 30.96 16.58 -3.49
N PHE A 22 32.02 17.13 -4.13
CA PHE A 22 32.53 16.57 -5.37
C PHE A 22 33.49 15.41 -5.10
N LEU A 23 33.62 14.48 -6.04
CA LEU A 23 34.59 13.43 -5.95
C LEU A 23 36.02 13.98 -6.06
N VAL A 24 36.91 13.42 -5.27
CA VAL A 24 38.37 13.68 -5.28
C VAL A 24 39.12 12.38 -5.12
N ASN A 25 40.35 12.27 -5.57
CA ASN A 25 41.15 11.05 -5.57
C ASN A 25 40.43 9.83 -6.20
N SER A 26 39.60 10.10 -7.21
CA SER A 26 38.73 9.13 -7.89
C SER A 26 39.01 9.09 -9.40
N GLU A 27 40.21 9.43 -9.81
CA GLU A 27 40.70 9.40 -11.20
C GLU A 27 39.84 10.24 -12.16
N ASP A 28 39.30 9.63 -13.21
CA ASP A 28 38.48 10.27 -14.23
C ASP A 28 37.09 10.70 -13.74
N LEU A 29 36.78 10.45 -12.47
CA LEU A 29 35.55 10.87 -11.79
C LEU A 29 35.73 12.12 -10.93
N ASP A 30 36.96 12.59 -10.76
CA ASP A 30 37.25 13.80 -9.96
C ASP A 30 36.45 15.00 -10.47
N GLY A 31 35.91 15.77 -9.52
CA GLY A 31 35.08 16.92 -9.79
C GLY A 31 33.62 16.66 -10.14
N LEU A 32 33.21 15.40 -10.27
CA LEU A 32 31.80 15.03 -10.46
C LEU A 32 31.06 14.99 -9.12
N LEU A 33 29.75 15.23 -9.17
CA LEU A 33 28.85 14.88 -8.07
C LEU A 33 28.68 13.36 -7.99
N PRO A 34 28.38 12.79 -6.81
CA PRO A 34 28.20 11.35 -6.65
C PRO A 34 27.17 10.74 -7.59
N GLU A 35 26.09 11.46 -7.91
CA GLU A 35 25.03 11.03 -8.81
C GLU A 35 25.55 10.89 -10.26
N ASP A 36 26.29 11.88 -10.75
CA ASP A 36 26.86 11.90 -12.08
C ASP A 36 27.96 10.82 -12.22
N ALA A 37 28.75 10.64 -11.18
CA ALA A 37 29.75 9.59 -11.10
C ALA A 37 29.14 8.20 -11.12
N PHE A 38 28.03 8.00 -10.38
CA PHE A 38 27.28 6.72 -10.39
C PHE A 38 26.79 6.39 -11.79
N GLU A 39 26.23 7.35 -12.52
CA GLU A 39 25.77 7.16 -13.89
C GLU A 39 26.94 6.79 -14.83
N LYS A 40 28.05 7.52 -14.75
CA LYS A 40 29.25 7.28 -15.58
C LYS A 40 29.85 5.89 -15.33
N ILE A 41 30.02 5.48 -14.06
CA ILE A 41 30.52 4.16 -13.68
C ILE A 41 29.56 3.07 -14.15
N SER A 42 28.27 3.23 -13.86
CA SER A 42 27.24 2.26 -14.22
C SER A 42 27.19 2.01 -15.72
N ASN A 43 27.23 3.07 -16.52
CA ASN A 43 27.27 2.97 -17.98
C ASN A 43 28.55 2.30 -18.49
N THR A 44 29.70 2.62 -17.91
CA THR A 44 30.99 2.01 -18.27
C THR A 44 31.01 0.51 -17.97
N LEU A 45 30.55 0.12 -16.80
CA LEU A 45 30.49 -1.29 -16.37
C LEU A 45 29.46 -2.09 -17.19
N ALA A 46 28.31 -1.46 -17.48
CA ALA A 46 27.25 -2.09 -18.30
C ALA A 46 27.73 -2.35 -19.73
N LYS A 47 28.42 -1.41 -20.37
CA LYS A 47 29.02 -1.58 -21.70
C LYS A 47 30.02 -2.75 -21.75
N ASN A 48 30.69 -3.02 -20.64
CA ASN A 48 31.64 -4.12 -20.50
C ASN A 48 30.98 -5.44 -20.03
N GLY A 49 29.65 -5.48 -19.90
CA GLY A 49 28.91 -6.66 -19.42
C GLY A 49 29.15 -7.01 -17.95
N LYS A 50 29.73 -6.09 -17.16
CA LYS A 50 30.13 -6.31 -15.76
C LYS A 50 29.10 -5.82 -14.74
N ALA A 51 28.11 -5.03 -15.16
CA ALA A 51 27.06 -4.52 -14.29
C ALA A 51 25.71 -4.38 -15.02
N LYS A 52 24.66 -4.37 -14.23
CA LYS A 52 23.29 -4.04 -14.66
C LYS A 52 22.67 -3.14 -13.63
N ILE A 53 22.09 -2.01 -14.06
CA ILE A 53 21.32 -1.15 -13.16
C ILE A 53 19.99 -1.83 -12.88
N LEU A 54 19.66 -1.99 -11.61
CA LEU A 54 18.41 -2.58 -11.14
C LEU A 54 17.75 -1.61 -10.15
N ASN A 55 16.45 -1.43 -10.34
CA ASN A 55 15.63 -0.77 -9.33
C ASN A 55 15.19 -1.80 -8.29
N GLN A 56 15.60 -1.63 -7.05
CA GLN A 56 15.18 -2.48 -5.94
C GLN A 56 14.25 -1.69 -5.03
N TYR A 57 13.01 -2.13 -4.96
CA TYR A 57 12.03 -1.52 -4.06
C TYR A 57 12.35 -1.90 -2.61
N ARG A 58 12.26 -0.92 -1.70
CA ARG A 58 12.44 -1.15 -0.26
C ARG A 58 11.18 -1.67 0.43
N LEU A 59 10.09 -1.81 -0.31
CA LEU A 59 8.85 -2.36 0.16
C LEU A 59 8.85 -3.87 -0.11
N ARG A 60 8.53 -4.66 0.91
CA ARG A 60 8.31 -6.12 0.75
C ARG A 60 6.93 -6.34 0.17
N ASP A 61 6.79 -7.42 -0.60
CA ASP A 61 5.47 -7.87 -1.06
C ASP A 61 4.55 -8.13 0.13
N TRP A 62 3.28 -7.78 -0.04
CA TRP A 62 2.24 -8.09 0.95
C TRP A 62 1.06 -8.75 0.25
N GLY A 63 0.44 -9.71 0.94
CA GLY A 63 -0.74 -10.40 0.44
C GLY A 63 -2.01 -9.58 0.64
N ILE A 64 -2.85 -9.51 -0.39
CA ILE A 64 -4.14 -8.83 -0.36
C ILE A 64 -5.30 -9.79 -0.12
N SER A 65 -5.06 -11.09 -0.12
CA SER A 65 -6.08 -12.13 0.02
C SER A 65 -6.20 -12.64 1.46
N ARG A 66 -7.41 -13.00 1.86
CA ARG A 66 -7.74 -13.55 3.18
C ARG A 66 -8.64 -14.76 3.03
N GLN A 67 -8.32 -15.82 3.75
CA GLN A 67 -9.07 -17.08 3.82
C GLN A 67 -10.15 -16.96 4.89
N ARG A 68 -11.29 -16.39 4.51
CA ARG A 68 -12.41 -16.18 5.42
C ARG A 68 -13.74 -16.15 4.65
N TYR A 69 -14.84 -16.48 5.29
CA TYR A 69 -16.16 -16.46 4.70
C TYR A 69 -16.64 -15.05 4.33
N TRP A 70 -16.34 -14.05 5.15
CA TRP A 70 -16.80 -12.68 5.00
C TRP A 70 -15.74 -11.78 4.31
N GLY A 71 -16.17 -10.64 3.81
CA GLY A 71 -15.34 -9.69 3.08
C GLY A 71 -15.72 -9.66 1.59
N CYS A 72 -15.06 -8.80 0.81
CA CYS A 72 -15.30 -8.71 -0.61
C CYS A 72 -14.61 -9.86 -1.35
N PRO A 73 -15.34 -10.71 -2.06
CA PRO A 73 -14.74 -11.77 -2.86
C PRO A 73 -13.82 -11.20 -3.93
N ILE A 74 -12.68 -11.85 -4.15
CA ILE A 74 -11.76 -11.49 -5.23
C ILE A 74 -12.39 -11.95 -6.56
N PRO A 75 -12.67 -11.02 -7.51
CA PRO A 75 -13.41 -11.33 -8.73
C PRO A 75 -12.55 -12.02 -9.78
N MET A 76 -11.99 -13.18 -9.41
CA MET A 76 -11.14 -13.99 -10.28
C MET A 76 -11.70 -15.41 -10.43
N GLU A 77 -11.46 -16.01 -11.58
CA GLU A 77 -11.82 -17.38 -11.93
C GLU A 77 -10.63 -18.10 -12.56
N TYR A 78 -10.60 -19.41 -12.42
CA TYR A 78 -9.61 -20.26 -13.06
C TYR A 78 -10.29 -21.10 -14.15
N LYS A 79 -9.85 -20.93 -15.39
CA LYS A 79 -10.30 -21.70 -16.55
C LYS A 79 -9.12 -22.51 -17.08
N ASN A 80 -9.22 -23.84 -17.04
CA ASN A 80 -8.12 -24.73 -17.37
C ASN A 80 -6.82 -24.44 -16.59
N GLY A 81 -6.96 -24.09 -15.30
CA GLY A 81 -5.85 -23.74 -14.42
C GLY A 81 -5.23 -22.36 -14.66
N LYS A 82 -5.80 -21.54 -15.56
CA LYS A 82 -5.34 -20.19 -15.84
C LYS A 82 -6.27 -19.16 -15.19
N ALA A 83 -5.68 -18.26 -14.39
CA ALA A 83 -6.40 -17.17 -13.74
C ALA A 83 -6.89 -16.14 -14.78
N CYS A 84 -8.14 -15.73 -14.65
CA CYS A 84 -8.78 -14.68 -15.45
C CYS A 84 -9.81 -13.92 -14.60
N PRO A 85 -10.16 -12.68 -14.97
CA PRO A 85 -11.25 -11.96 -14.32
C PRO A 85 -12.57 -12.73 -14.40
N ALA A 86 -13.39 -12.66 -13.35
CA ALA A 86 -14.70 -13.25 -13.33
C ALA A 86 -15.62 -12.60 -14.38
N GLU A 87 -16.31 -13.41 -15.17
CA GLU A 87 -17.21 -12.90 -16.23
C GLU A 87 -18.49 -12.32 -15.66
N LYS A 88 -18.98 -12.86 -14.54
CA LYS A 88 -20.20 -12.40 -13.90
C LYS A 88 -19.88 -11.57 -12.66
N LEU A 89 -20.26 -10.30 -12.70
CA LEU A 89 -20.10 -9.35 -11.60
C LEU A 89 -21.48 -8.80 -11.18
N PRO A 90 -21.64 -8.48 -9.88
CA PRO A 90 -20.70 -8.71 -8.77
C PRO A 90 -20.59 -10.18 -8.37
N VAL A 91 -19.44 -10.58 -7.83
CA VAL A 91 -19.30 -11.89 -7.18
C VAL A 91 -19.89 -11.77 -5.78
N MET A 92 -21.00 -12.50 -5.56
CA MET A 92 -21.74 -12.47 -4.30
C MET A 92 -21.32 -13.60 -3.38
N LEU A 93 -21.20 -13.31 -2.08
CA LEU A 93 -21.02 -14.35 -1.06
C LEU A 93 -22.26 -15.26 -1.01
N PRO A 94 -22.10 -16.56 -0.73
CA PRO A 94 -23.23 -17.45 -0.55
C PRO A 94 -24.02 -17.07 0.71
N ILE A 95 -25.35 -17.11 0.62
CA ILE A 95 -26.24 -16.86 1.75
C ILE A 95 -26.81 -18.21 2.18
N ASN A 96 -26.40 -18.69 3.35
CA ASN A 96 -26.94 -19.89 3.95
C ASN A 96 -28.19 -19.54 4.77
N LYS A 97 -29.33 -20.08 4.39
CA LYS A 97 -30.63 -19.78 4.99
C LYS A 97 -30.75 -20.29 6.45
N ASP A 98 -29.96 -21.25 6.83
CA ASP A 98 -29.90 -21.83 8.18
C ASP A 98 -28.92 -21.09 9.12
N GLY A 99 -28.23 -20.03 8.62
CA GLY A 99 -27.23 -19.28 9.37
C GLY A 99 -25.89 -20.00 9.56
N SER A 100 -25.71 -21.17 8.91
CA SER A 100 -24.39 -21.83 8.90
C SER A 100 -23.42 -21.10 7.99
N TYR A 101 -22.13 -21.11 8.38
CA TYR A 101 -21.06 -20.49 7.61
C TYR A 101 -19.97 -21.52 7.36
N GLU A 102 -19.84 -21.92 6.11
CA GLU A 102 -18.75 -22.77 5.66
C GLU A 102 -17.65 -21.92 5.01
N PRO A 103 -16.37 -22.30 5.14
CA PRO A 103 -15.32 -21.67 4.39
C PRO A 103 -15.60 -21.70 2.88
N LEU A 104 -15.35 -20.61 2.16
CA LEU A 104 -15.70 -20.48 0.74
C LEU A 104 -15.07 -21.58 -0.13
N HIS A 105 -13.88 -22.06 0.21
CA HIS A 105 -13.21 -23.16 -0.50
C HIS A 105 -13.89 -24.52 -0.31
N GLN A 106 -14.77 -24.66 0.70
CA GLN A 106 -15.57 -25.86 0.96
C GLN A 106 -17.01 -25.73 0.43
N THR A 107 -17.41 -24.54 0.00
CA THR A 107 -18.75 -24.27 -0.54
C THR A 107 -18.74 -24.49 -2.06
N ASP A 108 -19.05 -25.72 -2.49
CA ASP A 108 -18.97 -26.11 -3.91
C ASP A 108 -19.80 -25.21 -4.84
N SER A 109 -20.99 -24.78 -4.42
CA SER A 109 -21.85 -23.88 -5.21
C SER A 109 -21.22 -22.50 -5.45
N PHE A 110 -20.34 -22.07 -4.56
CA PHE A 110 -19.56 -20.85 -4.73
C PHE A 110 -18.30 -21.10 -5.56
N ARG A 111 -17.57 -22.16 -5.22
CA ARG A 111 -16.29 -22.50 -5.83
C ARG A 111 -16.42 -22.90 -7.30
N PHE A 112 -17.45 -23.64 -7.65
CA PHE A 112 -17.69 -24.18 -9.00
C PHE A 112 -18.99 -23.62 -9.60
N PRO A 113 -19.00 -22.35 -10.06
CA PRO A 113 -20.21 -21.68 -10.55
C PRO A 113 -20.69 -22.19 -11.91
N GLY A 114 -19.90 -23.01 -12.59
CA GLY A 114 -20.20 -23.59 -13.89
C GLY A 114 -19.16 -24.61 -14.34
N GLU A 115 -19.45 -25.30 -15.42
CA GLU A 115 -18.57 -26.33 -15.97
C GLU A 115 -17.20 -25.74 -16.40
N GLY A 116 -16.13 -26.35 -15.90
CA GLY A 116 -14.75 -25.95 -16.23
C GLY A 116 -14.31 -24.63 -15.61
N ILE A 117 -15.10 -24.06 -14.69
CA ILE A 117 -14.80 -22.81 -13.99
C ILE A 117 -14.60 -23.11 -12.51
N GLU A 118 -13.45 -22.71 -11.97
CA GLU A 118 -13.19 -22.68 -10.53
C GLU A 118 -13.03 -21.21 -10.11
N ARG A 119 -13.83 -20.76 -9.15
CA ARG A 119 -13.76 -19.39 -8.64
C ARG A 119 -12.68 -19.26 -7.57
N GLU A 120 -12.05 -18.06 -7.51
CA GLU A 120 -11.23 -17.69 -6.36
C GLU A 120 -12.09 -17.69 -5.09
N THR A 121 -11.57 -18.34 -4.03
CA THR A 121 -12.29 -18.50 -2.76
C THR A 121 -11.77 -17.59 -1.65
N ASP A 122 -10.71 -16.83 -1.90
CA ASP A 122 -10.23 -15.83 -0.98
C ASP A 122 -11.03 -14.53 -1.12
N THR A 123 -11.04 -13.75 -0.05
CA THR A 123 -11.61 -12.39 -0.04
C THR A 123 -10.49 -11.36 0.06
N PHE A 124 -10.77 -10.14 -0.35
CA PHE A 124 -9.84 -9.04 -0.15
C PHE A 124 -9.61 -8.74 1.33
N ASP A 125 -8.40 -8.33 1.67
CA ASP A 125 -8.11 -7.67 2.94
C ASP A 125 -9.02 -6.46 3.13
N THR A 126 -9.50 -6.24 4.35
CA THR A 126 -10.40 -5.11 4.70
C THR A 126 -9.81 -3.76 4.28
N PHE A 127 -8.48 -3.60 4.38
CA PHE A 127 -7.83 -2.36 3.97
C PHE A 127 -7.82 -2.14 2.46
N MET A 128 -7.96 -3.19 1.65
CA MET A 128 -8.15 -3.04 0.21
C MET A 128 -9.48 -2.37 -0.10
N GLU A 129 -10.56 -2.78 0.57
CA GLU A 129 -11.89 -2.20 0.39
C GLU A 129 -11.97 -0.77 0.92
N SER A 130 -11.39 -0.51 2.10
CA SER A 130 -11.37 0.83 2.69
C SER A 130 -10.36 1.78 2.06
N SER A 131 -9.53 1.31 1.14
CA SER A 131 -8.45 2.09 0.53
C SER A 131 -8.92 3.31 -0.27
N TRP A 132 -10.15 3.29 -0.76
CA TRP A 132 -10.72 4.32 -1.63
C TRP A 132 -12.01 4.96 -1.12
N TYR A 133 -12.40 4.70 0.14
CA TYR A 133 -13.67 5.18 0.71
C TYR A 133 -13.82 6.70 0.62
N PHE A 134 -12.74 7.46 0.82
CA PHE A 134 -12.73 8.91 0.74
C PHE A 134 -13.06 9.42 -0.67
N ALA A 135 -12.68 8.69 -1.72
CA ALA A 135 -13.10 8.99 -3.09
C ALA A 135 -14.59 8.67 -3.30
N ARG A 136 -15.06 7.53 -2.78
CA ARG A 136 -16.48 7.16 -2.83
C ARG A 136 -17.39 8.19 -2.15
N TYR A 137 -16.97 8.76 -1.04
CA TYR A 137 -17.73 9.77 -0.30
C TYR A 137 -18.00 11.04 -1.10
N THR A 138 -17.18 11.35 -2.09
CA THR A 138 -17.42 12.51 -2.98
C THR A 138 -18.61 12.31 -3.92
N SER A 139 -19.08 11.07 -4.07
CA SER A 139 -20.18 10.67 -4.97
C SER A 139 -21.00 9.55 -4.31
N ALA A 140 -21.35 9.71 -3.03
CA ALA A 140 -21.98 8.66 -2.21
C ALA A 140 -23.29 8.09 -2.79
N GLU A 141 -24.07 8.90 -3.48
CA GLU A 141 -25.35 8.51 -4.08
C GLU A 141 -25.22 8.00 -5.53
N ASN A 142 -24.02 7.94 -6.09
CA ASN A 142 -23.81 7.42 -7.43
C ASN A 142 -23.96 5.89 -7.43
N ASP A 143 -24.96 5.36 -8.11
CA ASP A 143 -25.27 3.93 -8.20
C ASP A 143 -24.76 3.27 -9.51
N LYS A 144 -24.14 4.04 -10.39
CA LYS A 144 -23.69 3.59 -11.72
C LYS A 144 -22.19 3.37 -11.80
N GLU A 145 -21.43 4.19 -11.07
CA GLU A 145 -19.98 4.21 -11.12
C GLU A 145 -19.40 4.21 -9.68
N ILE A 146 -18.16 3.81 -9.55
CA ILE A 146 -17.46 3.81 -8.24
C ILE A 146 -17.40 5.22 -7.63
N PHE A 147 -17.24 6.24 -8.49
CA PHE A 147 -17.40 7.67 -8.23
C PHE A 147 -17.41 8.42 -9.56
N ASP A 148 -17.77 9.70 -9.57
CA ASP A 148 -17.87 10.53 -10.77
C ASP A 148 -16.72 11.56 -10.88
N LYS A 149 -16.76 12.38 -11.93
CA LYS A 149 -15.78 13.43 -12.20
C LYS A 149 -15.64 14.49 -11.11
N ASN A 150 -16.65 14.65 -10.23
CA ASN A 150 -16.60 15.61 -9.12
C ASN A 150 -15.56 15.22 -8.07
N THR A 151 -15.20 13.95 -8.01
CA THR A 151 -14.12 13.44 -7.18
C THR A 151 -12.80 14.19 -7.37
N ASN A 152 -12.50 14.60 -8.62
CA ASN A 152 -11.28 15.36 -8.91
C ASN A 152 -11.30 16.80 -8.39
N TYR A 153 -12.46 17.34 -8.00
CA TYR A 153 -12.57 18.63 -7.31
C TYR A 153 -12.18 18.49 -5.82
N TRP A 154 -12.59 17.39 -5.19
CA TRP A 154 -12.39 17.15 -3.76
C TRP A 154 -11.03 16.52 -3.44
N LEU A 155 -10.42 15.82 -4.39
CA LEU A 155 -9.14 15.14 -4.20
C LEU A 155 -7.96 15.96 -4.77
N PRO A 156 -6.76 15.84 -4.15
CA PRO A 156 -6.45 15.08 -2.93
C PRO A 156 -7.07 15.71 -1.68
N VAL A 157 -7.34 14.88 -0.66
CA VAL A 157 -7.85 15.33 0.64
C VAL A 157 -6.86 16.30 1.31
N ASP A 158 -7.34 17.45 1.78
CA ASP A 158 -6.47 18.51 2.30
C ASP A 158 -5.77 18.12 3.60
N LEU A 159 -6.49 17.49 4.52
CA LEU A 159 -5.95 17.02 5.80
C LEU A 159 -6.54 15.66 6.14
N TYR A 160 -5.67 14.67 6.33
CA TYR A 160 -6.03 13.33 6.75
C TYR A 160 -5.48 13.04 8.14
N ILE A 161 -6.35 12.58 9.05
CA ILE A 161 -6.01 12.42 10.47
C ILE A 161 -6.21 10.96 10.84
N GLY A 162 -5.21 10.37 11.50
CA GLY A 162 -5.29 8.98 11.95
C GLY A 162 -4.13 8.55 12.82
N GLY A 163 -4.18 7.32 13.31
CA GLY A 163 -3.12 6.74 14.11
C GLY A 163 -1.89 6.35 13.29
N VAL A 164 -0.73 6.36 13.92
CA VAL A 164 0.55 5.99 13.29
C VAL A 164 0.56 4.54 12.79
N GLU A 165 -0.20 3.66 13.41
CA GLU A 165 -0.33 2.25 13.03
C GLU A 165 -0.84 2.05 11.60
N HIS A 166 -1.59 3.01 11.07
CA HIS A 166 -2.12 2.96 9.71
C HIS A 166 -1.08 3.23 8.62
N ALA A 167 0.14 3.66 8.98
CA ALA A 167 1.20 3.93 8.00
C ALA A 167 1.53 2.71 7.13
N ILE A 168 1.51 1.51 7.71
CA ILE A 168 1.77 0.22 7.03
C ILE A 168 0.48 -0.59 6.78
N LEU A 169 -0.67 -0.06 7.08
CA LEU A 169 -1.99 -0.66 6.90
C LEU A 169 -2.80 0.19 5.91
N HIS A 170 -3.84 0.87 6.39
CA HIS A 170 -4.75 1.66 5.57
C HIS A 170 -4.05 2.66 4.63
N LEU A 171 -3.05 3.40 5.12
CA LEU A 171 -2.35 4.40 4.29
C LEU A 171 -1.56 3.77 3.14
N LEU A 172 -0.94 2.61 3.37
CA LEU A 172 -0.25 1.87 2.32
C LEU A 172 -1.22 1.48 1.20
N TYR A 173 -2.36 0.86 1.56
CA TYR A 173 -3.39 0.48 0.60
C TYR A 173 -4.00 1.69 -0.11
N SER A 174 -4.28 2.76 0.61
CA SER A 174 -4.85 3.99 0.03
C SER A 174 -3.94 4.62 -1.02
N ARG A 175 -2.65 4.71 -0.72
CA ARG A 175 -1.65 5.25 -1.66
C ARG A 175 -1.47 4.34 -2.88
N PHE A 176 -1.40 3.03 -2.65
CA PHE A 176 -1.29 2.05 -3.74
C PHE A 176 -2.51 2.11 -4.66
N PHE A 177 -3.72 1.99 -4.09
CA PHE A 177 -4.95 1.97 -4.88
C PHE A 177 -5.21 3.30 -5.58
N PHE A 178 -4.88 4.42 -4.96
CA PHE A 178 -4.97 5.73 -5.60
C PHE A 178 -4.09 5.82 -6.86
N LYS A 179 -2.89 5.26 -6.82
CA LYS A 179 -2.01 5.19 -8.01
C LYS A 179 -2.59 4.29 -9.10
N VAL A 180 -3.23 3.18 -8.73
CA VAL A 180 -3.95 2.34 -9.69
C VAL A 180 -5.10 3.12 -10.34
N LEU A 181 -5.91 3.82 -9.55
CA LEU A 181 -7.00 4.66 -10.08
C LEU A 181 -6.49 5.80 -10.99
N ARG A 182 -5.35 6.39 -10.64
CA ARG A 182 -4.66 7.37 -11.49
C ARG A 182 -4.24 6.77 -12.83
N ASP A 183 -3.61 5.61 -12.80
CA ASP A 183 -3.11 4.94 -14.01
C ASP A 183 -4.27 4.50 -14.92
N LEU A 184 -5.44 4.24 -14.34
CA LEU A 184 -6.70 4.03 -15.07
C LEU A 184 -7.37 5.34 -15.53
N GLY A 185 -6.80 6.51 -15.24
CA GLY A 185 -7.33 7.81 -15.63
C GLY A 185 -8.55 8.29 -14.82
N MET A 186 -8.87 7.62 -13.70
CA MET A 186 -10.06 7.90 -12.89
C MET A 186 -9.86 9.05 -11.91
N VAL A 187 -8.65 9.26 -11.42
CA VAL A 187 -8.28 10.37 -10.53
C VAL A 187 -7.04 11.10 -11.05
N LYS A 188 -6.81 12.31 -10.55
CA LYS A 188 -5.63 13.12 -10.87
C LYS A 188 -4.68 13.21 -9.67
N GLY A 189 -3.37 13.31 -9.97
CA GLY A 189 -2.33 13.44 -8.93
C GLY A 189 -1.76 12.10 -8.47
N ASP A 190 -0.71 12.18 -7.68
CA ASP A 190 0.10 11.01 -7.27
C ASP A 190 -0.19 10.52 -5.86
N GLU A 191 -0.76 11.38 -5.02
CA GLU A 191 -1.04 11.07 -3.62
C GLU A 191 -2.48 11.43 -3.26
N PRO A 192 -3.16 10.58 -2.46
CA PRO A 192 -4.56 10.81 -2.08
C PRO A 192 -4.73 11.92 -1.03
N PHE A 193 -3.69 12.25 -0.28
CA PHE A 193 -3.70 13.19 0.84
C PHE A 193 -2.62 14.25 0.69
N LYS A 194 -2.96 15.54 0.85
CA LYS A 194 -2.00 16.65 0.83
C LYS A 194 -1.20 16.71 2.13
N LYS A 195 -1.87 16.47 3.26
CA LYS A 195 -1.26 16.54 4.58
C LYS A 195 -1.79 15.42 5.47
N LEU A 196 -0.88 14.74 6.14
CA LEU A 196 -1.19 13.73 7.14
C LEU A 196 -0.89 14.29 8.54
N LEU A 197 -1.87 14.23 9.43
CA LEU A 197 -1.69 14.47 10.86
C LEU A 197 -1.77 13.13 11.59
N THR A 198 -0.63 12.63 12.01
CA THR A 198 -0.56 11.37 12.76
C THR A 198 -0.82 11.63 14.24
N GLN A 199 -1.88 11.03 14.76
CA GLN A 199 -2.19 11.08 16.18
C GLN A 199 -1.31 10.14 16.99
N GLY A 200 -0.92 10.56 18.18
CA GLY A 200 -0.35 9.66 19.18
C GLY A 200 -1.39 8.67 19.71
N MET A 201 -0.91 7.62 20.35
CA MET A 201 -1.78 6.65 21.01
C MET A 201 -2.53 7.30 22.17
N VAL A 202 -3.86 7.15 22.19
CA VAL A 202 -4.65 7.55 23.36
C VAL A 202 -4.43 6.55 24.49
N LEU A 203 -3.96 7.06 25.62
CA LEU A 203 -3.62 6.26 26.78
C LEU A 203 -4.62 6.51 27.90
N LYS A 204 -4.90 5.47 28.71
CA LYS A 204 -5.52 5.60 30.04
C LYS A 204 -4.53 5.05 31.07
N ASP A 205 -4.30 5.82 32.12
CA ASP A 205 -3.34 5.47 33.18
C ASP A 205 -1.95 5.11 32.66
N GLY A 206 -1.45 5.90 31.67
CA GLY A 206 -0.13 5.74 31.08
C GLY A 206 0.02 4.52 30.16
N SER A 207 -1.05 3.76 29.87
CA SER A 207 -1.00 2.58 29.01
C SER A 207 -2.05 2.59 27.90
N LYS A 208 -1.76 1.87 26.80
CA LYS A 208 -2.70 1.67 25.70
C LYS A 208 -3.98 1.01 26.24
N MET A 209 -5.14 1.61 25.91
CA MET A 209 -6.44 1.03 26.23
C MET A 209 -6.65 -0.33 25.57
N SER A 210 -7.13 -1.30 26.35
CA SER A 210 -7.41 -2.65 25.88
C SER A 210 -8.53 -3.27 26.70
N LYS A 211 -9.46 -3.97 26.04
CA LYS A 211 -10.50 -4.74 26.72
C LYS A 211 -9.93 -5.80 27.65
N SER A 212 -8.84 -6.45 27.26
CA SER A 212 -8.17 -7.47 28.07
C SER A 212 -7.51 -6.91 29.34
N LYS A 213 -7.17 -5.61 29.37
CA LYS A 213 -6.62 -4.91 30.53
C LYS A 213 -7.69 -4.24 31.38
N GLY A 214 -8.93 -4.17 30.92
CA GLY A 214 -10.02 -3.49 31.61
C GLY A 214 -9.84 -1.97 31.73
N ASN A 215 -8.92 -1.37 31.00
CA ASN A 215 -8.62 0.06 31.05
C ASN A 215 -9.25 0.86 29.90
N THR A 216 -10.39 0.43 29.41
CA THR A 216 -11.17 1.18 28.41
C THR A 216 -12.01 2.27 29.07
N VAL A 217 -12.28 3.35 28.33
CA VAL A 217 -13.21 4.40 28.71
C VAL A 217 -14.52 4.16 27.97
N ASP A 218 -15.65 4.05 28.71
CA ASP A 218 -16.96 3.95 28.10
C ASP A 218 -17.44 5.38 27.73
N PRO A 219 -17.78 5.67 26.48
CA PRO A 219 -18.33 6.96 26.07
C PRO A 219 -19.60 7.37 26.83
N LYS A 220 -20.37 6.41 27.35
CA LYS A 220 -21.56 6.68 28.16
C LYS A 220 -21.24 7.51 29.39
N GLU A 221 -20.09 7.33 30.02
CA GLU A 221 -19.66 8.13 31.18
C GLU A 221 -19.60 9.63 30.87
N TYR A 222 -19.48 10.04 29.61
CA TYR A 222 -19.45 11.43 29.16
C TYR A 222 -20.77 11.94 28.62
N ILE A 223 -21.72 11.05 28.33
CA ILE A 223 -23.04 11.41 27.79
C ILE A 223 -24.02 11.66 28.97
N GLU A 224 -23.83 10.93 30.05
CA GLU A 224 -24.71 10.98 31.24
C GLU A 224 -24.31 12.05 32.27
N ASN A 225 -23.22 12.79 32.07
CA ASN A 225 -22.75 13.94 32.84
C ASN A 225 -22.94 15.25 32.04
#